data_ded3cf5e55b1f796fb2e9b32565cf503
#
_entry.id   ded3cf5e55b1f796fb2e9b32565cf503
#
_cell.length_a   1.000
_cell.length_b   1.000
_cell.length_c   1.000
_cell.angle_alpha   90.00
_cell.angle_beta   90.00
_cell.angle_gamma   90.00
#
_symmetry.space_group_name_H-M   'P 1'
#
loop_
_entity.id
_entity.type
_entity.pdbx_description
1 polymer ?
#
loop_
_entity_poly.entity_id
_entity_poly.type
_entity_poly.pdbx_seq_one_letter_code
_entity_poly.pdbx_strand_id
1 'polypeptide(L)'
;GVDMTAICGLSCAHCFLGEWCGGCRSPFSCCSFGTMFPGGKCPNVKCCGEKNLDGCFDCPELTKCEKGFYTTSNDGAAASKAQALFIQRRGKEAHRKALDNLHKKYEFQKMQEILGQSVEEGIRILEENL
;
A
#
# COMPACT_ATOMS: atom_id res chain seq x y z
N GLY A 1 2.82 0.63 -19.52
CA GLY A 1 2.62 -0.56 -18.74
C GLY A 1 1.52 -0.41 -17.70
N VAL A 2 1.19 -1.50 -17.05
CA VAL A 2 0.17 -1.50 -15.99
C VAL A 2 0.76 -0.90 -14.72
N ASP A 3 0.01 0.01 -14.09
CA ASP A 3 0.40 0.56 -12.80
C ASP A 3 0.11 -0.46 -11.70
N MET A 4 1.17 -1.05 -11.15
CA MET A 4 1.08 -2.07 -10.11
C MET A 4 1.12 -1.50 -8.69
N THR A 5 1.15 -0.18 -8.54
CA THR A 5 1.04 0.48 -7.24
C THR A 5 -0.43 0.65 -6.89
N ALA A 6 -0.87 0.04 -5.80
CA ALA A 6 -2.24 0.17 -5.34
C ALA A 6 -2.52 1.58 -4.81
N ILE A 7 -3.78 1.95 -4.78
CA ILE A 7 -4.21 3.27 -4.30
C ILE A 7 -3.78 3.50 -2.84
N CYS A 8 -3.80 2.46 -2.01
CA CYS A 8 -3.34 2.55 -0.61
C CYS A 8 -1.81 2.55 -0.45
N GLY A 9 -1.06 2.40 -1.55
CA GLY A 9 0.40 2.42 -1.54
C GLY A 9 1.06 1.05 -1.59
N LEU A 10 0.31 -0.04 -1.47
CA LEU A 10 0.86 -1.38 -1.57
C LEU A 10 1.26 -1.69 -3.02
N SER A 11 2.14 -2.65 -3.20
CA SER A 11 2.57 -3.08 -4.54
C SER A 11 1.86 -4.37 -4.93
N CYS A 12 1.05 -4.30 -5.98
CA CYS A 12 0.39 -5.49 -6.53
C CYS A 12 1.40 -6.45 -7.14
N ALA A 13 2.52 -5.94 -7.65
CA ALA A 13 3.59 -6.76 -8.21
C ALA A 13 4.25 -7.67 -7.16
N HIS A 14 4.20 -7.26 -5.88
CA HIS A 14 4.81 -7.99 -4.76
C HIS A 14 3.76 -8.65 -3.87
N CYS A 15 2.48 -8.60 -4.26
CA CYS A 15 1.39 -9.21 -3.50
C CYS A 15 1.21 -10.66 -3.92
N PHE A 16 1.07 -11.57 -2.95
CA PHE A 16 0.87 -12.99 -3.26
C PHE A 16 -0.44 -13.28 -3.98
N LEU A 17 -1.41 -12.36 -3.92
CA LEU A 17 -2.68 -12.46 -4.64
C LEU A 17 -2.68 -11.75 -5.99
N GLY A 18 -1.54 -11.16 -6.38
CA GLY A 18 -1.47 -10.30 -7.57
C GLY A 18 -1.92 -10.95 -8.87
N GLU A 19 -1.66 -12.26 -9.04
CA GLU A 19 -2.05 -12.98 -10.26
C GLU A 19 -3.56 -13.21 -10.38
N TRP A 20 -4.28 -13.25 -9.27
CA TRP A 20 -5.71 -13.55 -9.25
C TRP A 20 -6.57 -12.36 -8.83
N CYS A 21 -5.95 -11.25 -8.48
CA CYS A 21 -6.66 -10.08 -7.99
C CYS A 21 -6.94 -9.11 -9.13
N GLY A 22 -8.19 -8.63 -9.23
CA GLY A 22 -8.54 -7.59 -10.20
C GLY A 22 -7.87 -6.25 -9.92
N GLY A 23 -7.57 -5.99 -8.63
CA GLY A 23 -6.92 -4.77 -8.20
C GLY A 23 -7.86 -3.59 -8.01
N CYS A 24 -7.43 -2.62 -7.21
CA CYS A 24 -8.25 -1.46 -6.90
C CYS A 24 -8.39 -0.47 -8.07
N ARG A 25 -7.51 -0.57 -9.06
CA ARG A 25 -7.58 0.26 -10.27
C ARG A 25 -8.39 -0.37 -11.39
N SER A 26 -8.97 -1.54 -11.14
CA SER A 26 -9.86 -2.23 -12.08
C SER A 26 -11.28 -1.65 -12.02
N PRO A 27 -12.18 -2.05 -12.94
CA PRO A 27 -13.60 -1.67 -12.85
C PRO A 27 -14.27 -2.07 -11.53
N PHE A 28 -13.71 -3.03 -10.80
CA PHE A 28 -14.24 -3.45 -9.49
C PHE A 28 -13.93 -2.44 -8.39
N SER A 29 -12.97 -1.54 -8.60
CA SER A 29 -12.56 -0.50 -7.64
C SER A 29 -12.18 -1.04 -6.26
N CYS A 30 -11.69 -2.27 -6.22
CA CYS A 30 -11.35 -2.95 -4.96
C CYS A 30 -10.39 -4.09 -5.23
N CYS A 31 -9.41 -4.29 -4.35
CA CYS A 31 -8.58 -5.50 -4.38
C CYS A 31 -9.23 -6.61 -3.57
N SER A 32 -8.64 -7.80 -3.60
CA SER A 32 -9.18 -8.96 -2.86
C SER A 32 -9.27 -8.69 -1.34
N PHE A 33 -8.31 -7.95 -0.78
CA PHE A 33 -8.35 -7.57 0.63
C PHE A 33 -9.46 -6.56 0.93
N GLY A 34 -9.81 -5.72 -0.01
CA GLY A 34 -10.83 -4.70 0.16
C GLY A 34 -12.24 -5.28 0.36
N THR A 35 -12.46 -6.53 0.00
CA THR A 35 -13.74 -7.20 0.21
C THR A 35 -14.08 -7.39 1.69
N MET A 36 -13.08 -7.21 2.58
CA MET A 36 -13.31 -7.24 4.03
C MET A 36 -14.09 -6.03 4.54
N PHE A 37 -14.11 -4.95 3.79
CA PHE A 37 -14.84 -3.74 4.18
C PHE A 37 -16.33 -3.86 3.87
N PRO A 38 -17.20 -3.17 4.64
CA PRO A 38 -18.64 -3.21 4.41
C PRO A 38 -19.02 -2.86 2.96
N GLY A 39 -19.89 -3.67 2.37
CA GLY A 39 -20.33 -3.49 0.99
C GLY A 39 -19.30 -3.91 -0.06
N GLY A 40 -18.19 -4.50 0.34
CA GLY A 40 -17.12 -4.91 -0.57
C GLY A 40 -16.44 -3.75 -1.28
N LYS A 41 -16.49 -2.55 -0.70
CA LYS A 41 -15.91 -1.34 -1.28
C LYS A 41 -14.76 -0.83 -0.42
N CYS A 42 -13.63 -0.53 -1.08
CA CYS A 42 -12.45 -0.03 -0.37
C CYS A 42 -12.58 1.45 -0.04
N PRO A 43 -12.52 1.85 1.25
CA PRO A 43 -12.59 3.26 1.63
C PRO A 43 -11.46 4.11 1.05
N ASN A 44 -10.28 3.53 0.84
CA ASN A 44 -9.15 4.24 0.23
C ASN A 44 -9.46 4.64 -1.21
N VAL A 45 -10.03 3.74 -1.99
CA VAL A 45 -10.44 4.01 -3.37
C VAL A 45 -11.50 5.11 -3.41
N LYS A 46 -12.50 5.01 -2.54
CA LYS A 46 -13.58 6.00 -2.46
C LYS A 46 -13.04 7.38 -2.11
N CYS A 47 -12.20 7.47 -1.08
CA CYS A 47 -11.63 8.73 -0.61
C CYS A 47 -10.78 9.40 -1.69
N CYS A 48 -9.90 8.65 -2.35
CA CYS A 48 -9.07 9.16 -3.43
C CYS A 48 -9.89 9.58 -4.63
N GLY A 49 -10.94 8.84 -4.96
CA GLY A 49 -11.86 9.18 -6.04
C GLY A 49 -12.57 10.52 -5.80
N GLU A 50 -13.05 10.72 -4.58
CA GLU A 50 -13.73 11.96 -4.18
C GLU A 50 -12.80 13.18 -4.20
N LYS A 51 -11.53 12.97 -3.83
CA LYS A 51 -10.49 14.01 -3.81
C LYS A 51 -9.76 14.15 -5.13
N ASN A 52 -10.07 13.31 -6.11
CA ASN A 52 -9.42 13.27 -7.41
C ASN A 52 -7.90 13.03 -7.31
N LEU A 53 -7.50 12.08 -6.46
CA LEU A 53 -6.11 11.69 -6.25
C LEU A 53 -5.82 10.35 -6.91
N ASP A 54 -4.60 10.16 -7.41
CA ASP A 54 -4.14 8.89 -7.97
C ASP A 54 -4.02 7.81 -6.88
N GLY A 55 -3.66 8.19 -5.69
CA GLY A 55 -3.58 7.30 -4.53
C GLY A 55 -3.41 8.08 -3.24
N CYS A 56 -3.44 7.35 -2.12
CA CYS A 56 -3.28 7.94 -0.79
C CYS A 56 -1.91 8.63 -0.65
N PHE A 57 -0.91 8.19 -1.40
CA PHE A 57 0.42 8.78 -1.39
C PHE A 57 0.43 10.23 -1.93
N ASP A 58 -0.64 10.67 -2.61
CA ASP A 58 -0.78 12.06 -3.07
C ASP A 58 -1.58 12.92 -2.09
N CYS A 59 -2.09 12.33 -1.00
CA CYS A 59 -2.95 13.04 -0.06
C CYS A 59 -2.12 13.83 0.96
N PRO A 60 -2.37 15.14 1.13
CA PRO A 60 -1.65 15.94 2.13
C PRO A 60 -1.99 15.54 3.57
N GLU A 61 -3.08 14.82 3.78
CA GLU A 61 -3.52 14.37 5.11
C GLU A 61 -3.05 12.95 5.46
N LEU A 62 -2.23 12.34 4.60
CA LEU A 62 -1.83 10.94 4.74
C LEU A 62 -1.22 10.63 6.11
N THR A 63 -0.37 11.51 6.64
CA THR A 63 0.31 11.28 7.91
C THR A 63 -0.66 11.03 9.06
N LYS A 64 -1.82 11.68 9.03
CA LYS A 64 -2.84 11.60 10.09
C LYS A 64 -3.99 10.66 9.75
N CYS A 65 -3.99 10.07 8.56
CA CYS A 65 -5.10 9.25 8.10
C CYS A 65 -5.18 7.91 8.82
N GLU A 66 -6.36 7.56 9.30
CA GLU A 66 -6.66 6.28 9.94
C GLU A 66 -7.83 5.56 9.27
N LYS A 67 -8.09 5.86 8.00
CA LYS A 67 -9.21 5.29 7.23
C LYS A 67 -8.78 4.07 6.43
N GLY A 68 -9.72 3.18 6.16
CA GLY A 68 -9.52 2.03 5.29
C GLY A 68 -8.38 1.13 5.77
N PHE A 69 -7.39 0.91 4.92
CA PHE A 69 -6.25 0.06 5.25
C PHE A 69 -5.34 0.65 6.34
N TYR A 70 -5.54 1.90 6.72
CA TYR A 70 -4.77 2.57 7.77
C TYR A 70 -5.46 2.58 9.13
N THR A 71 -6.61 1.92 9.27
CA THR A 71 -7.31 1.82 10.57
C THR A 71 -6.45 1.06 11.56
N THR A 72 -6.49 1.48 12.82
CA THR A 72 -5.70 0.84 13.88
C THR A 72 -6.12 -0.60 14.16
N SER A 73 -7.33 -0.98 13.74
CA SER A 73 -7.81 -2.37 13.85
C SER A 73 -7.30 -3.29 12.75
N ASN A 74 -6.63 -2.75 11.72
CA ASN A 74 -6.05 -3.52 10.63
C ASN A 74 -4.60 -3.86 10.97
N ASP A 75 -4.27 -5.14 11.06
CA ASP A 75 -2.91 -5.60 11.38
C ASP A 75 -1.86 -5.11 10.40
N GLY A 76 -2.26 -4.85 9.15
CA GLY A 76 -1.34 -4.33 8.13
C GLY A 76 -1.28 -2.81 8.03
N ALA A 77 -1.91 -2.08 8.94
CA ALA A 77 -2.04 -0.63 8.84
C ALA A 77 -0.69 0.09 8.78
N ALA A 78 0.25 -0.27 9.65
CA ALA A 78 1.56 0.36 9.70
C ALA A 78 2.36 0.09 8.42
N ALA A 79 2.33 -1.14 7.91
CA ALA A 79 3.01 -1.52 6.68
C ALA A 79 2.45 -0.76 5.48
N SER A 80 1.13 -0.67 5.36
CA SER A 80 0.47 0.05 4.27
C SER A 80 0.79 1.54 4.32
N LYS A 81 0.71 2.14 5.50
CA LYS A 81 0.97 3.57 5.67
C LYS A 81 2.43 3.93 5.43
N ALA A 82 3.37 3.09 5.91
CA ALA A 82 4.78 3.29 5.68
C ALA A 82 5.10 3.32 4.18
N GLN A 83 4.52 2.40 3.41
CA GLN A 83 4.72 2.34 1.98
C GLN A 83 4.12 3.55 1.27
N ALA A 84 2.92 3.97 1.64
CA ALA A 84 2.30 5.15 1.05
C ALA A 84 3.11 6.43 1.33
N LEU A 85 3.58 6.61 2.57
CA LEU A 85 4.43 7.75 2.94
C LEU A 85 5.77 7.72 2.22
N PHE A 86 6.35 6.54 2.05
CA PHE A 86 7.60 6.37 1.31
C PHE A 86 7.41 6.80 -0.15
N ILE A 87 6.31 6.39 -0.80
CA ILE A 87 6.00 6.81 -2.17
C ILE A 87 5.83 8.33 -2.24
N GLN A 88 5.17 8.93 -1.26
CA GLN A 88 4.98 10.37 -1.20
C GLN A 88 6.32 11.11 -1.18
N ARG A 89 7.31 10.57 -0.47
CA ARG A 89 8.63 11.19 -0.32
C ARG A 89 9.60 10.85 -1.44
N ARG A 90 9.56 9.62 -1.96
CA ARG A 90 10.59 9.08 -2.87
C ARG A 90 10.06 8.67 -4.24
N GLY A 91 8.75 8.53 -4.40
CA GLY A 91 8.12 8.13 -5.65
C GLY A 91 7.93 6.63 -5.80
N LYS A 92 7.14 6.26 -6.81
CA LYS A 92 6.76 4.86 -7.07
C LYS A 92 7.94 3.98 -7.48
N GLU A 93 8.87 4.52 -8.26
CA GLU A 93 10.04 3.75 -8.73
C GLU A 93 10.96 3.36 -7.57
N ALA A 94 11.21 4.30 -6.65
CA ALA A 94 12.00 4.02 -5.46
C ALA A 94 11.32 2.96 -4.59
N HIS A 95 10.01 3.04 -4.44
CA HIS A 95 9.22 2.05 -3.71
C HIS A 95 9.36 0.66 -4.32
N ARG A 96 9.19 0.55 -5.64
CA ARG A 96 9.33 -0.72 -6.34
C ARG A 96 10.74 -1.29 -6.19
N LYS A 97 11.76 -0.45 -6.32
CA LYS A 97 13.15 -0.87 -6.18
C LYS A 97 13.43 -1.42 -4.77
N ALA A 98 12.97 -0.71 -3.74
CA ALA A 98 13.12 -1.16 -2.35
C ALA A 98 12.44 -2.50 -2.11
N LEU A 99 11.21 -2.67 -2.63
CA LEU A 99 10.48 -3.92 -2.48
C LEU A 99 11.12 -5.07 -3.26
N ASP A 100 11.65 -4.81 -4.46
CA ASP A 100 12.39 -5.82 -5.21
C ASP A 100 13.60 -6.30 -4.42
N ASN A 101 14.36 -5.39 -3.82
CA ASN A 101 15.54 -5.73 -3.01
C ASN A 101 15.16 -6.50 -1.75
N LEU A 102 14.08 -6.10 -1.08
CA LEU A 102 13.56 -6.81 0.09
C LEU A 102 13.04 -8.19 -0.27
N HIS A 103 12.35 -8.31 -1.41
CA HIS A 103 11.78 -9.59 -1.86
C HIS A 103 12.87 -10.63 -2.19
N LYS A 104 14.06 -10.21 -2.52
CA LYS A 104 15.21 -11.12 -2.70
C LYS A 104 15.66 -11.75 -1.40
N LYS A 105 15.35 -11.13 -0.26
CA LYS A 105 15.77 -11.56 1.08
C LYS A 105 14.66 -12.23 1.86
N TYR A 106 13.41 -11.82 1.64
CA TYR A 106 12.27 -12.21 2.46
C TYR A 106 11.07 -12.54 1.59
N GLU A 107 10.24 -13.49 2.03
CA GLU A 107 8.93 -13.74 1.43
C GLU A 107 7.91 -12.68 1.88
N PHE A 108 6.77 -12.63 1.21
CA PHE A 108 5.76 -11.59 1.39
C PHE A 108 5.35 -11.37 2.85
N GLN A 109 5.01 -12.45 3.57
CA GLN A 109 4.58 -12.33 4.96
C GLN A 109 5.67 -11.74 5.86
N LYS A 110 6.92 -12.15 5.65
CA LYS A 110 8.05 -11.62 6.41
C LYS A 110 8.27 -10.14 6.12
N MET A 111 8.14 -9.74 4.86
CA MET A 111 8.20 -8.33 4.49
C MET A 111 7.13 -7.50 5.19
N GLN A 112 5.90 -8.02 5.26
CA GLN A 112 4.81 -7.32 5.93
C GLN A 112 5.07 -7.18 7.44
N GLU A 113 5.62 -8.19 8.08
CA GLU A 113 6.00 -8.12 9.49
C GLU A 113 7.07 -7.06 9.73
N ILE A 114 8.11 -7.06 8.90
CA ILE A 114 9.23 -6.13 9.03
C ILE A 114 8.77 -4.69 8.81
N LEU A 115 8.01 -4.45 7.75
CA LEU A 115 7.50 -3.12 7.40
C LEU A 115 6.39 -2.66 8.34
N GLY A 116 5.74 -3.59 9.03
CA GLY A 116 4.62 -3.32 9.92
C GLY A 116 4.98 -3.12 11.38
N GLN A 117 6.27 -3.12 11.75
CA GLN A 117 6.70 -2.89 13.13
C GLN A 117 6.26 -1.52 13.63
N SER A 118 6.46 -0.50 12.82
CA SER A 118 5.95 0.85 13.00
C SER A 118 6.06 1.57 11.66
N VAL A 119 5.39 2.70 11.52
CA VAL A 119 5.47 3.51 10.30
C VAL A 119 6.92 3.97 10.07
N GLU A 120 7.58 4.48 11.13
CA GLU A 120 8.95 4.97 11.05
C GLU A 120 9.94 3.86 10.69
N GLU A 121 9.82 2.69 11.31
CA GLU A 121 10.68 1.53 10.99
C GLU A 121 10.46 1.05 9.58
N GLY A 122 9.22 1.00 9.12
CA GLY A 122 8.90 0.61 7.75
C GLY A 122 9.57 1.53 6.73
N ILE A 123 9.49 2.83 6.94
CA ILE A 123 10.13 3.82 6.06
C ILE A 123 11.66 3.66 6.09
N ARG A 124 12.23 3.49 7.28
CA ARG A 124 13.69 3.29 7.44
C ARG A 124 14.17 2.07 6.66
N ILE A 125 13.47 0.96 6.77
CA ILE A 125 13.83 -0.29 6.09
C ILE A 125 13.74 -0.10 4.57
N LEU A 126 12.71 0.58 4.08
CA LEU A 126 12.58 0.86 2.65
C LEU A 126 13.74 1.73 2.16
N GLU A 127 14.14 2.75 2.91
CA GLU A 127 15.25 3.62 2.52
C GLU A 127 16.60 2.89 2.53
N GLU A 128 16.81 1.95 3.45
CA GLU A 128 18.03 1.16 3.51
C GLU A 128 18.14 0.15 2.36
N ASN A 129 17.07 -0.14 1.66
CA ASN A 129 17.03 -1.13 0.58
C ASN A 129 16.90 -0.51 -0.82
N LEU A 130 17.18 0.77 -0.95
CA LEU A 130 17.19 1.44 -2.25
C LEU A 130 18.40 1.07 -3.14
#